data_92243968418d6feabbca2681d8976042
#
_entry.id   92243968418d6feabbca2681d8976042
#
_cell.length_a   1.000
_cell.length_b   1.000
_cell.length_c   1.000
_cell.angle_alpha   90.00
_cell.angle_beta   90.00
_cell.angle_gamma   90.00
#
_symmetry.space_group_name_H-M   'P 1'
#
loop_
_entity.id
_entity.type
_entity.pdbx_description
1 polymer ?
#
loop_
_entity_poly.entity_id
_entity_poly.type
_entity_poly.pdbx_seq_one_letter_code
_entity_poly.pdbx_strand_id
1 'polypeptide(L)'
;MSPAAIVANNGATNGSLKHQPVKQVAEHLTSSDLIRKEQQYGAHNYHPLPVVFDSGKGAKVWDPEGNEYIDMLSAYSAVNQGHCHPRIVATLVEQAQKLTLSSRAFYNSVFGRFAQEITELFSYESVLPMNTGAEAVETAVKLARKWAYEKKGVPEGKAIVLSVEGNFHGRTLAVISMSTDPDSRGGFGPYLEGVGPTYEDSGKLRTIRFGEISDLERALELYGKHVAAFLVEPIQGEAGIVVPPEGYLTQVRNLCTKHNVLLICDEIQTGLCRTGKMLCCQHDNIRPDVILLGKALSGGVYPVSAVLADREVMHCIRPGEHGSTYGGNPLGCAVAMTALRVLVDEKLADRAEALGEKFRSGIRAVNSPLVKEVRGKGLLNAVVIDEQKSLKGRTAWQFCLLLKSRGVLAKPTHVNIIRFAPPLIISEEDLMKGVKVIEECLRDLDLLDEIPGEVESERGHRENVAN
;
A
#
# COMPACT_ATOMS: atom_id res chain seq x y z
N MET A 1 42.36 -12.38 -50.95
CA MET A 1 41.49 -12.81 -52.07
C MET A 1 40.12 -12.20 -51.83
N SER A 2 39.71 -11.37 -52.74
CA SER A 2 38.56 -10.46 -52.61
C SER A 2 37.21 -11.15 -52.89
N PRO A 3 36.08 -10.53 -52.48
CA PRO A 3 34.75 -11.18 -52.39
C PRO A 3 33.96 -11.02 -53.69
N ALA A 4 33.03 -11.97 -53.88
CA ALA A 4 32.04 -11.89 -54.95
C ALA A 4 30.80 -11.09 -54.53
N ALA A 5 30.44 -10.11 -55.34
CA ALA A 5 29.21 -9.34 -55.25
C ALA A 5 28.00 -10.19 -55.68
N ILE A 6 26.90 -10.04 -54.97
CA ILE A 6 25.58 -10.47 -55.44
C ILE A 6 24.70 -9.22 -55.53
N VAL A 7 24.18 -9.05 -56.71
CA VAL A 7 23.39 -7.93 -57.21
C VAL A 7 22.01 -7.92 -56.57
N ALA A 8 21.58 -6.72 -56.17
CA ALA A 8 20.25 -6.37 -55.75
C ALA A 8 19.22 -6.55 -56.88
N ASN A 9 18.05 -7.03 -56.52
CA ASN A 9 16.87 -6.81 -57.38
C ASN A 9 15.82 -6.02 -56.59
N ASN A 10 15.53 -4.84 -57.04
CA ASN A 10 14.57 -3.90 -56.54
C ASN A 10 13.14 -4.33 -56.79
N GLY A 11 12.34 -4.30 -55.77
CA GLY A 11 10.91 -4.35 -55.82
C GLY A 11 10.29 -3.60 -54.65
N ALA A 12 10.52 -2.26 -54.64
CA ALA A 12 9.87 -1.41 -53.65
C ALA A 12 8.42 -1.14 -54.06
N THR A 13 7.48 -1.81 -53.44
CA THR A 13 6.10 -1.32 -53.37
C THR A 13 5.95 -0.46 -52.11
N ASN A 14 5.94 0.87 -52.31
CA ASN A 14 5.55 1.85 -51.35
C ASN A 14 4.06 1.63 -50.95
N GLY A 15 3.79 0.75 -50.02
CA GLY A 15 2.54 0.69 -49.30
C GLY A 15 2.54 1.74 -48.18
N SER A 16 2.12 2.96 -48.48
CA SER A 16 1.79 3.94 -47.46
C SER A 16 0.68 3.33 -46.60
N LEU A 17 1.00 2.92 -45.39
CA LEU A 17 0.02 2.64 -44.35
C LEU A 17 -0.74 3.94 -44.09
N LYS A 18 -1.87 4.11 -44.80
CA LYS A 18 -2.85 5.13 -44.46
C LYS A 18 -3.38 4.77 -43.10
N HIS A 19 -2.91 5.43 -42.04
CA HIS A 19 -3.60 5.49 -40.79
C HIS A 19 -4.98 6.11 -41.06
N GLN A 20 -5.98 5.24 -41.26
CA GLN A 20 -7.35 5.67 -41.11
C GLN A 20 -7.53 6.02 -39.65
N PRO A 21 -8.03 7.23 -39.32
CA PRO A 21 -8.46 7.49 -37.96
C PRO A 21 -9.56 6.46 -37.66
N VAL A 22 -9.31 5.55 -36.73
CA VAL A 22 -10.33 4.70 -36.16
C VAL A 22 -11.30 5.68 -35.50
N LYS A 23 -12.44 5.94 -36.14
CA LYS A 23 -13.59 6.48 -35.47
C LYS A 23 -14.01 5.43 -34.46
N GLN A 24 -13.42 5.47 -33.27
CA GLN A 24 -14.01 4.85 -32.11
C GLN A 24 -15.33 5.60 -31.86
N VAL A 25 -16.40 5.04 -32.36
CA VAL A 25 -17.71 5.20 -31.69
C VAL A 25 -17.45 4.63 -30.31
N ALA A 26 -17.44 5.48 -29.29
CA ALA A 26 -17.30 5.03 -27.91
C ALA A 26 -18.46 4.06 -27.67
N GLU A 27 -18.15 2.77 -27.71
CA GLU A 27 -19.09 1.73 -27.34
C GLU A 27 -19.42 1.99 -25.85
N HIS A 28 -20.67 2.32 -25.55
CA HIS A 28 -21.13 2.44 -24.17
C HIS A 28 -21.15 1.03 -23.56
N LEU A 29 -20.03 0.63 -22.96
CA LEU A 29 -19.90 -0.66 -22.29
C LEU A 29 -20.51 -0.54 -20.90
N THR A 30 -21.34 -1.53 -20.54
CA THR A 30 -21.88 -1.65 -19.19
C THR A 30 -20.82 -2.20 -18.22
N SER A 31 -21.05 -2.05 -16.91
CA SER A 31 -20.23 -2.69 -15.88
C SER A 31 -20.08 -4.19 -16.12
N SER A 32 -21.16 -4.88 -16.50
CA SER A 32 -21.14 -6.32 -16.82
C SER A 32 -20.26 -6.64 -18.03
N ASP A 33 -20.27 -5.80 -19.07
CA ASP A 33 -19.40 -5.98 -20.25
C ASP A 33 -17.93 -5.80 -19.89
N LEU A 34 -17.61 -4.81 -19.06
CA LEU A 34 -16.25 -4.52 -18.61
C LEU A 34 -15.70 -5.62 -17.71
N ILE A 35 -16.49 -6.10 -16.74
CA ILE A 35 -16.14 -7.23 -15.87
C ILE A 35 -15.86 -8.48 -16.72
N ARG A 36 -16.75 -8.80 -17.68
CA ARG A 36 -16.55 -9.94 -18.57
C ARG A 36 -15.27 -9.83 -19.41
N LYS A 37 -14.96 -8.63 -19.93
CA LYS A 37 -13.71 -8.40 -20.67
C LYS A 37 -12.48 -8.59 -19.75
N GLU A 38 -12.51 -8.06 -18.54
CA GLU A 38 -11.42 -8.25 -17.58
C GLU A 38 -11.24 -9.73 -17.22
N GLN A 39 -12.32 -10.46 -16.97
CA GLN A 39 -12.28 -11.92 -16.74
C GLN A 39 -11.76 -12.70 -17.94
N GLN A 40 -12.02 -12.27 -19.17
CA GLN A 40 -11.55 -12.94 -20.37
C GLN A 40 -10.07 -12.70 -20.66
N TYR A 41 -9.56 -11.47 -20.40
CA TYR A 41 -8.23 -11.05 -20.84
C TYR A 41 -7.25 -10.75 -19.70
N GLY A 42 -7.74 -10.62 -18.49
CA GLY A 42 -6.92 -10.35 -17.29
C GLY A 42 -6.35 -11.62 -16.66
N ALA A 43 -5.42 -11.45 -15.75
CA ALA A 43 -4.68 -12.55 -15.08
C ALA A 43 -5.38 -12.97 -13.79
N HIS A 44 -6.55 -12.95 -13.52
CA HIS A 44 -7.33 -13.45 -12.35
C HIS A 44 -6.59 -13.51 -11.00
N ASN A 45 -5.67 -12.57 -10.77
CA ASN A 45 -4.87 -12.48 -9.56
C ASN A 45 -5.55 -11.70 -8.43
N TYR A 46 -6.74 -11.20 -8.67
CA TYR A 46 -7.59 -10.55 -7.67
C TYR A 46 -9.01 -11.11 -7.73
N HIS A 47 -9.72 -11.02 -6.59
CA HIS A 47 -11.16 -11.22 -6.51
C HIS A 47 -11.81 -9.87 -6.15
N PRO A 48 -12.11 -9.02 -7.15
CA PRO A 48 -12.70 -7.70 -6.91
C PRO A 48 -14.19 -7.79 -6.54
N LEU A 49 -14.70 -6.81 -5.77
CA LEU A 49 -16.13 -6.59 -5.66
C LEU A 49 -16.69 -6.24 -7.05
N PRO A 50 -17.90 -6.72 -7.41
CA PRO A 50 -18.48 -6.52 -8.74
C PRO A 50 -18.99 -5.07 -8.92
N VAL A 51 -18.06 -4.11 -8.98
CA VAL A 51 -18.30 -2.69 -9.28
C VAL A 51 -17.18 -2.19 -10.19
N VAL A 52 -17.53 -1.41 -11.19
CA VAL A 52 -16.58 -0.79 -12.12
C VAL A 52 -16.49 0.69 -11.83
N PHE A 53 -15.29 1.22 -11.62
CA PHE A 53 -15.08 2.66 -11.50
C PHE A 53 -14.86 3.25 -12.89
N ASP A 54 -15.76 4.14 -13.30
CA ASP A 54 -15.65 4.92 -14.54
C ASP A 54 -15.08 6.30 -14.27
N SER A 55 -15.54 6.93 -13.20
CA SER A 55 -15.06 8.25 -12.79
C SER A 55 -14.95 8.37 -11.27
N GLY A 56 -14.18 9.37 -10.82
CA GLY A 56 -13.99 9.63 -9.39
C GLY A 56 -13.71 11.09 -9.10
N LYS A 57 -14.24 11.60 -8.00
CA LYS A 57 -13.99 12.95 -7.50
C LYS A 57 -14.07 12.98 -5.98
N GLY A 58 -12.99 13.39 -5.34
CA GLY A 58 -12.97 13.47 -3.88
C GLY A 58 -13.08 12.10 -3.23
N ALA A 59 -14.09 11.87 -2.41
CA ALA A 59 -14.35 10.59 -1.75
C ALA A 59 -15.42 9.76 -2.48
N LYS A 60 -15.84 10.17 -3.67
CA LYS A 60 -16.91 9.53 -4.43
C LYS A 60 -16.41 8.99 -5.76
N VAL A 61 -17.01 7.88 -6.18
CA VAL A 61 -16.77 7.25 -7.48
C VAL A 61 -18.10 6.92 -8.13
N TRP A 62 -18.11 6.82 -9.45
CA TRP A 62 -19.29 6.47 -10.25
C TRP A 62 -18.95 5.31 -11.16
N ASP A 63 -19.94 4.44 -11.37
CA ASP A 63 -19.86 3.36 -12.35
C ASP A 63 -20.31 3.84 -13.74
N PRO A 64 -20.15 3.02 -14.80
CA PRO A 64 -20.60 3.35 -16.16
C PRO A 64 -22.11 3.63 -16.27
N GLU A 65 -22.91 3.10 -15.38
CA GLU A 65 -24.35 3.32 -15.28
C GLU A 65 -24.71 4.63 -14.56
N GLY A 66 -23.72 5.33 -14.00
CA GLY A 66 -23.89 6.59 -13.28
C GLY A 66 -24.28 6.43 -11.80
N ASN A 67 -24.23 5.22 -11.24
CA ASN A 67 -24.46 5.04 -9.81
C ASN A 67 -23.30 5.61 -8.99
N GLU A 68 -23.64 6.38 -7.96
CA GLU A 68 -22.67 7.01 -7.04
C GLU A 68 -22.37 6.11 -5.85
N TYR A 69 -21.10 6.05 -5.49
CA TYR A 69 -20.62 5.33 -4.32
C TYR A 69 -19.67 6.19 -3.48
N ILE A 70 -19.75 6.05 -2.15
CA ILE A 70 -18.72 6.55 -1.22
C ILE A 70 -17.61 5.51 -1.17
N ASP A 71 -16.39 5.91 -1.56
CA ASP A 71 -15.19 5.05 -1.47
C ASP A 71 -14.66 5.03 -0.04
N MET A 72 -14.84 3.92 0.66
CA MET A 72 -14.32 3.71 2.01
C MET A 72 -13.03 2.87 2.04
N LEU A 73 -12.37 2.67 0.88
CA LEU A 73 -11.11 1.92 0.78
C LEU A 73 -9.94 2.78 0.29
N SER A 74 -10.21 3.81 -0.55
CA SER A 74 -9.24 4.74 -1.14
C SER A 74 -8.00 4.07 -1.76
N ALA A 75 -8.23 3.00 -2.55
CA ALA A 75 -7.17 2.21 -3.17
C ALA A 75 -6.05 1.85 -2.16
N TYR A 76 -6.45 1.34 -0.98
CA TYR A 76 -5.53 0.99 0.12
C TYR A 76 -4.67 2.16 0.62
N SER A 77 -5.27 3.33 0.77
CA SER A 77 -4.61 4.59 1.16
C SER A 77 -3.71 5.21 0.08
N ALA A 78 -3.93 4.92 -1.19
CA ALA A 78 -3.22 5.58 -2.29
C ALA A 78 -3.85 6.92 -2.70
N VAL A 79 -5.14 7.11 -2.45
CA VAL A 79 -5.87 8.35 -2.77
C VAL A 79 -6.28 9.12 -1.49
N ASN A 80 -5.32 9.33 -0.58
CA ASN A 80 -5.55 10.10 0.65
C ASN A 80 -6.09 11.51 0.35
N GLN A 81 -5.57 12.14 -0.69
CA GLN A 81 -5.97 13.48 -1.15
C GLN A 81 -7.30 13.47 -1.94
N GLY A 82 -7.91 12.29 -2.12
CA GLY A 82 -9.13 12.10 -2.90
C GLY A 82 -8.88 11.80 -4.39
N HIS A 83 -9.88 11.25 -5.02
CA HIS A 83 -9.87 10.99 -6.46
C HIS A 83 -9.77 12.30 -7.25
N CYS A 84 -8.88 12.34 -8.22
CA CYS A 84 -8.71 13.44 -9.17
C CYS A 84 -8.57 14.81 -8.49
N HIS A 85 -7.74 14.92 -7.44
CA HIS A 85 -7.55 16.18 -6.72
C HIS A 85 -7.10 17.29 -7.70
N PRO A 86 -7.80 18.45 -7.78
CA PRO A 86 -7.61 19.42 -8.87
C PRO A 86 -6.19 19.99 -8.93
N ARG A 87 -5.54 20.28 -7.78
CA ARG A 87 -4.15 20.78 -7.75
C ARG A 87 -3.17 19.74 -8.27
N ILE A 88 -3.38 18.46 -7.92
CA ILE A 88 -2.48 17.36 -8.30
C ILE A 88 -2.63 17.07 -9.79
N VAL A 89 -3.87 17.01 -10.29
CA VAL A 89 -4.15 16.81 -11.73
C VAL A 89 -3.59 17.96 -12.57
N ALA A 90 -3.76 19.21 -12.12
CA ALA A 90 -3.18 20.38 -12.81
C ALA A 90 -1.65 20.29 -12.90
N THR A 91 -0.96 19.90 -11.81
CA THR A 91 0.49 19.70 -11.81
C THR A 91 0.92 18.56 -12.76
N LEU A 92 0.16 17.45 -12.77
CA LEU A 92 0.40 16.34 -13.69
C LEU A 92 0.36 16.81 -15.14
N VAL A 93 -0.70 17.53 -15.53
CA VAL A 93 -0.91 18.04 -16.89
C VAL A 93 0.20 19.03 -17.29
N GLU A 94 0.50 19.99 -16.42
CA GLU A 94 1.55 20.98 -16.68
C GLU A 94 2.92 20.32 -16.87
N GLN A 95 3.31 19.43 -15.97
CA GLN A 95 4.62 18.77 -16.02
C GLN A 95 4.71 17.78 -17.18
N ALA A 96 3.61 17.08 -17.52
CA ALA A 96 3.56 16.16 -18.66
C ALA A 96 3.82 16.86 -20.00
N GLN A 97 3.38 18.10 -20.15
CA GLN A 97 3.64 18.94 -21.34
C GLN A 97 5.06 19.49 -21.38
N LYS A 98 5.81 19.48 -20.29
CA LYS A 98 7.13 20.06 -20.18
C LYS A 98 8.25 19.02 -20.28
N LEU A 99 8.26 18.03 -19.43
CA LEU A 99 9.24 16.94 -19.39
C LEU A 99 8.73 15.82 -18.47
N THR A 100 8.60 14.62 -19.01
CA THR A 100 8.09 13.45 -18.26
C THR A 100 9.22 12.60 -17.68
N LEU A 101 10.28 12.35 -18.45
CA LEU A 101 11.37 11.45 -18.08
C LEU A 101 12.71 12.01 -18.56
N SER A 102 13.72 11.97 -17.69
CA SER A 102 15.14 12.29 -18.05
C SER A 102 16.08 11.13 -17.72
N SER A 103 15.61 10.06 -17.06
CA SER A 103 16.43 9.10 -16.32
C SER A 103 17.33 9.76 -15.26
N ARG A 104 18.22 9.00 -14.64
CA ARG A 104 19.25 9.54 -13.72
C ARG A 104 20.62 9.67 -14.37
N ALA A 105 20.69 9.45 -15.70
CA ALA A 105 21.90 9.76 -16.48
C ALA A 105 22.14 11.28 -16.61
N PHE A 106 21.08 12.07 -16.47
CA PHE A 106 21.13 13.53 -16.53
C PHE A 106 20.41 14.15 -15.32
N TYR A 107 20.81 15.36 -14.96
CA TYR A 107 20.05 16.17 -14.02
C TYR A 107 18.76 16.69 -14.65
N ASN A 108 17.74 16.94 -13.84
CA ASN A 108 16.53 17.65 -14.26
C ASN A 108 16.17 18.74 -13.26
N SER A 109 15.37 19.70 -13.68
CA SER A 109 15.03 20.89 -12.88
C SER A 109 14.06 20.62 -11.73
N VAL A 110 13.54 19.41 -11.58
CA VAL A 110 12.48 19.08 -10.60
C VAL A 110 13.01 18.23 -9.46
N PHE A 111 13.87 17.24 -9.75
CA PHE A 111 14.31 16.28 -8.74
C PHE A 111 15.01 16.92 -7.54
N GLY A 112 15.91 17.87 -7.75
CA GLY A 112 16.61 18.54 -6.66
C GLY A 112 15.65 19.27 -5.70
N ARG A 113 14.59 19.89 -6.23
CA ARG A 113 13.53 20.53 -5.43
C ARG A 113 12.72 19.50 -4.65
N PHE A 114 12.34 18.42 -5.28
CA PHE A 114 11.66 17.31 -4.60
C PHE A 114 12.50 16.73 -3.47
N ALA A 115 13.78 16.46 -3.75
CA ALA A 115 14.70 15.93 -2.75
C ALA A 115 14.82 16.86 -1.53
N GLN A 116 14.99 18.17 -1.77
CA GLN A 116 15.04 19.15 -0.69
C GLN A 116 13.71 19.16 0.10
N GLU A 117 12.58 19.33 -0.57
CA GLU A 117 11.28 19.49 0.09
C GLU A 117 10.90 18.26 0.94
N ILE A 118 11.11 17.05 0.41
CA ILE A 118 10.76 15.83 1.14
C ILE A 118 11.71 15.58 2.31
N THR A 119 13.01 15.84 2.16
CA THR A 119 13.97 15.68 3.26
C THR A 119 13.76 16.70 4.37
N GLU A 120 13.48 17.96 4.04
CA GLU A 120 13.13 18.99 5.03
C GLU A 120 11.85 18.65 5.76
N LEU A 121 10.79 18.22 5.04
CA LEU A 121 9.48 17.88 5.63
C LEU A 121 9.57 16.75 6.65
N PHE A 122 10.38 15.73 6.38
CA PHE A 122 10.50 14.55 7.25
C PHE A 122 11.75 14.56 8.12
N SER A 123 12.57 15.62 8.05
CA SER A 123 13.80 15.77 8.83
C SER A 123 14.81 14.65 8.62
N TYR A 124 15.04 14.27 7.36
CA TYR A 124 16.12 13.38 6.92
C TYR A 124 17.09 14.11 6.02
N GLU A 125 18.29 13.57 5.83
CA GLU A 125 19.33 14.23 5.05
C GLU A 125 19.37 13.81 3.58
N SER A 126 18.74 12.66 3.23
CA SER A 126 18.80 12.10 1.89
C SER A 126 17.54 11.33 1.52
N VAL A 127 17.21 11.35 0.23
CA VAL A 127 16.11 10.58 -0.36
C VAL A 127 16.59 9.80 -1.58
N LEU A 128 16.16 8.54 -1.68
CA LEU A 128 16.29 7.71 -2.87
C LEU A 128 14.88 7.42 -3.39
N PRO A 129 14.45 8.04 -4.51
CA PRO A 129 13.12 7.84 -5.05
C PRO A 129 13.07 6.56 -5.89
N MET A 130 11.95 5.83 -5.77
CA MET A 130 11.58 4.68 -6.57
C MET A 130 10.16 4.89 -7.13
N ASN A 131 9.52 3.84 -7.65
CA ASN A 131 8.20 3.96 -8.26
C ASN A 131 7.12 3.27 -7.42
N THR A 132 7.36 2.04 -6.99
CA THR A 132 6.42 1.25 -6.20
C THR A 132 6.88 1.07 -4.76
N GLY A 133 5.93 0.76 -3.87
CA GLY A 133 6.27 0.46 -2.47
C GLY A 133 7.22 -0.73 -2.34
N ALA A 134 7.01 -1.78 -3.15
CA ALA A 134 7.89 -2.94 -3.16
C ALA A 134 9.34 -2.58 -3.55
N GLU A 135 9.54 -1.69 -4.53
CA GLU A 135 10.87 -1.20 -4.89
C GLU A 135 11.52 -0.41 -3.74
N ALA A 136 10.74 0.38 -3.01
CA ALA A 136 11.26 1.08 -1.83
C ALA A 136 11.71 0.11 -0.74
N VAL A 137 10.94 -0.95 -0.47
CA VAL A 137 11.31 -2.01 0.47
C VAL A 137 12.57 -2.76 0.01
N GLU A 138 12.62 -3.21 -1.25
CA GLU A 138 13.79 -3.88 -1.83
C GLU A 138 15.05 -2.99 -1.72
N THR A 139 14.90 -1.69 -1.99
CA THR A 139 15.96 -0.70 -1.85
C THR A 139 16.44 -0.61 -0.40
N ALA A 140 15.53 -0.55 0.56
CA ALA A 140 15.87 -0.46 1.98
C ALA A 140 16.55 -1.73 2.51
N VAL A 141 16.11 -2.91 2.08
CA VAL A 141 16.76 -4.19 2.42
C VAL A 141 18.19 -4.22 1.88
N LYS A 142 18.40 -3.83 0.61
CA LYS A 142 19.73 -3.73 0.01
C LYS A 142 20.60 -2.71 0.75
N LEU A 143 20.06 -1.53 1.04
CA LEU A 143 20.75 -0.46 1.77
C LEU A 143 21.18 -0.94 3.15
N ALA A 144 20.29 -1.56 3.91
CA ALA A 144 20.58 -2.07 5.25
C ALA A 144 21.67 -3.13 5.25
N ARG A 145 21.61 -4.09 4.31
CA ARG A 145 22.67 -5.10 4.17
C ARG A 145 24.02 -4.45 3.88
N LYS A 146 24.06 -3.50 2.96
CA LYS A 146 25.31 -2.81 2.60
C LYS A 146 25.85 -1.98 3.77
N TRP A 147 24.98 -1.26 4.47
CA TRP A 147 25.35 -0.56 5.71
C TRP A 147 25.92 -1.52 6.76
N ALA A 148 25.32 -2.68 6.93
CA ALA A 148 25.79 -3.67 7.89
C ALA A 148 27.21 -4.18 7.56
N TYR A 149 27.53 -4.38 6.29
CA TYR A 149 28.87 -4.78 5.85
C TYR A 149 29.88 -3.65 6.00
N GLU A 150 29.54 -2.42 5.59
CA GLU A 150 30.48 -1.30 5.53
C GLU A 150 30.65 -0.56 6.87
N LYS A 151 29.59 -0.49 7.69
CA LYS A 151 29.57 0.32 8.91
C LYS A 151 29.51 -0.50 10.19
N LYS A 152 28.69 -1.52 10.22
CA LYS A 152 28.52 -2.38 11.41
C LYS A 152 29.60 -3.46 11.51
N GLY A 153 30.25 -3.82 10.39
CA GLY A 153 31.28 -4.87 10.34
C GLY A 153 30.73 -6.29 10.32
N VAL A 154 29.52 -6.48 9.85
CA VAL A 154 28.95 -7.82 9.63
C VAL A 154 29.77 -8.51 8.53
N PRO A 155 30.18 -9.79 8.71
CA PRO A 155 30.88 -10.53 7.66
C PRO A 155 30.03 -10.65 6.38
N GLU A 156 30.68 -10.59 5.23
CA GLU A 156 30.01 -10.69 3.93
C GLU A 156 29.10 -11.94 3.85
N GLY A 157 27.90 -11.78 3.30
CA GLY A 157 26.89 -12.83 3.19
C GLY A 157 26.18 -13.18 4.51
N LYS A 158 26.43 -12.49 5.62
CA LYS A 158 25.84 -12.80 6.93
C LYS A 158 24.83 -11.76 7.44
N ALA A 159 24.60 -10.69 6.70
CA ALA A 159 23.64 -9.66 7.12
C ALA A 159 22.21 -10.18 7.08
N ILE A 160 21.48 -10.02 8.19
CA ILE A 160 20.10 -10.45 8.40
C ILE A 160 19.20 -9.21 8.44
N VAL A 161 18.06 -9.26 7.79
CA VAL A 161 16.98 -8.27 7.94
C VAL A 161 15.78 -8.96 8.59
N LEU A 162 15.50 -8.62 9.83
CA LEU A 162 14.37 -9.16 10.57
C LEU A 162 13.08 -8.40 10.23
N SER A 163 11.95 -9.10 10.27
CA SER A 163 10.60 -8.54 10.18
C SER A 163 9.68 -9.18 11.22
N VAL A 164 8.38 -9.01 11.11
CA VAL A 164 7.40 -9.58 12.05
C VAL A 164 6.39 -10.46 11.30
N GLU A 165 5.72 -11.35 12.04
CA GLU A 165 4.57 -12.12 11.56
C GLU A 165 3.46 -11.19 11.06
N GLY A 166 2.72 -11.62 10.04
CA GLY A 166 1.60 -10.86 9.46
C GLY A 166 2.01 -9.63 8.65
N ASN A 167 3.31 -9.45 8.35
CA ASN A 167 3.78 -8.30 7.56
C ASN A 167 3.30 -8.34 6.12
N PHE A 168 3.18 -7.14 5.52
CA PHE A 168 2.98 -6.98 4.09
C PHE A 168 3.85 -5.83 3.56
N HIS A 169 4.85 -6.19 2.76
CA HIS A 169 5.80 -5.23 2.17
C HIS A 169 5.79 -5.22 0.63
N GLY A 170 4.85 -5.96 0.01
CA GLY A 170 4.72 -6.08 -1.45
C GLY A 170 4.70 -7.54 -1.92
N ARG A 171 4.95 -7.76 -3.21
CA ARG A 171 4.81 -9.08 -3.86
C ARG A 171 6.05 -9.51 -4.67
N THR A 172 7.20 -8.86 -4.52
CA THR A 172 8.46 -9.30 -5.13
C THR A 172 9.10 -10.42 -4.32
N LEU A 173 10.07 -11.14 -4.91
CA LEU A 173 10.66 -12.33 -4.30
C LEU A 173 11.27 -12.09 -2.91
N ALA A 174 12.00 -10.98 -2.70
CA ALA A 174 12.57 -10.69 -1.38
C ALA A 174 11.47 -10.40 -0.34
N VAL A 175 10.45 -9.63 -0.70
CA VAL A 175 9.38 -9.29 0.25
C VAL A 175 8.47 -10.47 0.56
N ILE A 176 8.15 -11.36 -0.39
CA ILE A 176 7.41 -12.59 -0.09
C ILE A 176 8.25 -13.59 0.71
N SER A 177 9.58 -13.51 0.64
CA SER A 177 10.47 -14.29 1.51
C SER A 177 10.33 -13.88 2.98
N MET A 178 9.94 -12.64 3.25
CA MET A 178 9.64 -12.13 4.61
C MET A 178 8.19 -12.39 5.04
N SER A 179 7.28 -12.70 4.12
CA SER A 179 5.85 -12.90 4.43
C SER A 179 5.61 -14.20 5.23
N THR A 180 4.58 -14.18 6.06
CA THR A 180 4.03 -15.37 6.72
C THR A 180 2.69 -15.80 6.12
N ASP A 181 2.18 -15.04 5.15
CA ASP A 181 0.94 -15.35 4.45
C ASP A 181 1.14 -16.51 3.46
N PRO A 182 0.46 -17.65 3.63
CA PRO A 182 0.60 -18.80 2.75
C PRO A 182 0.17 -18.51 1.31
N ASP A 183 -0.83 -17.66 1.09
CA ASP A 183 -1.31 -17.30 -0.24
C ASP A 183 -0.27 -16.47 -1.02
N SER A 184 0.51 -15.67 -0.30
CA SER A 184 1.60 -14.88 -0.89
C SER A 184 2.84 -15.73 -1.22
N ARG A 185 3.00 -16.87 -0.56
CA ARG A 185 4.21 -17.71 -0.65
C ARG A 185 4.02 -18.97 -1.50
N GLY A 186 2.84 -19.55 -1.47
CA GLY A 186 2.58 -20.86 -2.07
C GLY A 186 3.06 -20.96 -3.53
N GLY A 187 4.00 -21.86 -3.81
CA GLY A 187 4.50 -22.11 -5.16
C GLY A 187 5.54 -21.14 -5.72
N PHE A 188 5.97 -20.11 -4.95
CA PHE A 188 6.90 -19.06 -5.42
C PHE A 188 8.34 -19.22 -4.89
N GLY A 189 8.67 -20.32 -4.20
CA GLY A 189 10.05 -20.59 -3.76
C GLY A 189 11.02 -20.89 -4.91
N PRO A 190 12.35 -20.96 -4.64
CA PRO A 190 12.99 -20.85 -3.34
C PRO A 190 13.00 -19.41 -2.80
N TYR A 191 12.96 -19.28 -1.46
CA TYR A 191 12.93 -17.97 -0.79
C TYR A 191 14.33 -17.46 -0.48
N LEU A 192 14.46 -16.14 -0.39
CA LEU A 192 15.70 -15.48 -0.03
C LEU A 192 16.03 -15.74 1.45
N GLU A 193 17.24 -16.22 1.72
CA GLU A 193 17.76 -16.40 3.07
C GLU A 193 18.19 -15.08 3.72
N GLY A 194 18.22 -15.07 5.05
CA GLY A 194 18.66 -13.92 5.83
C GLY A 194 17.66 -12.75 5.81
N VAL A 195 16.39 -13.02 5.49
CA VAL A 195 15.28 -12.07 5.63
C VAL A 195 14.08 -12.75 6.26
N GLY A 196 13.30 -12.04 7.04
CA GLY A 196 12.01 -12.51 7.53
C GLY A 196 11.85 -12.49 9.04
N PRO A 197 10.68 -12.95 9.52
CA PRO A 197 10.33 -12.92 10.93
C PRO A 197 10.84 -14.12 11.73
N THR A 198 11.52 -15.09 11.09
CA THR A 198 11.91 -16.33 11.75
C THR A 198 13.39 -16.36 12.11
N TYR A 199 13.69 -16.96 13.25
CA TYR A 199 15.04 -17.21 13.76
C TYR A 199 15.10 -18.53 14.49
N GLU A 200 16.28 -19.11 14.61
CA GLU A 200 16.49 -20.35 15.38
C GLU A 200 16.87 -20.03 16.82
N ASP A 201 16.21 -20.69 17.77
CA ASP A 201 16.57 -20.64 19.20
C ASP A 201 16.62 -22.06 19.77
N SER A 202 17.80 -22.49 20.18
CA SER A 202 18.02 -23.82 20.80
C SER A 202 17.47 -24.98 19.97
N GLY A 203 17.72 -24.95 18.65
CA GLY A 203 17.29 -25.97 17.68
C GLY A 203 15.80 -25.91 17.31
N LYS A 204 15.11 -24.82 17.66
CA LYS A 204 13.70 -24.59 17.31
C LYS A 204 13.56 -23.31 16.49
N LEU A 205 12.78 -23.39 15.42
CA LEU A 205 12.37 -22.22 14.65
C LEU A 205 11.35 -21.41 15.48
N ARG A 206 11.64 -20.11 15.65
CA ARG A 206 10.79 -19.13 16.34
C ARG A 206 10.35 -18.06 15.35
N THR A 207 9.21 -17.45 15.62
CA THR A 207 8.67 -16.34 14.82
C THR A 207 8.56 -15.10 15.70
N ILE A 208 8.98 -13.94 15.18
CA ILE A 208 8.81 -12.64 15.84
C ILE A 208 7.36 -12.21 15.60
N ARG A 209 6.53 -12.26 16.63
CA ARG A 209 5.13 -11.83 16.58
C ARG A 209 5.02 -10.31 16.64
N PHE A 210 4.08 -9.76 15.89
CA PHE A 210 3.81 -8.33 15.92
C PHE A 210 3.22 -7.92 17.29
N GLY A 211 3.79 -6.90 17.91
CA GLY A 211 3.38 -6.44 19.25
C GLY A 211 4.06 -7.15 20.42
N GLU A 212 4.78 -8.26 20.20
CA GLU A 212 5.47 -9.03 21.23
C GLU A 212 6.96 -8.67 21.28
N ILE A 213 7.31 -7.70 22.11
CA ILE A 213 8.68 -7.17 22.19
C ILE A 213 9.72 -8.21 22.60
N SER A 214 9.33 -9.18 23.45
CA SER A 214 10.21 -10.25 23.92
C SER A 214 10.74 -11.15 22.81
N ASP A 215 9.98 -11.33 21.74
CA ASP A 215 10.41 -12.12 20.59
C ASP A 215 11.56 -11.41 19.84
N LEU A 216 11.46 -10.08 19.64
CA LEU A 216 12.51 -9.29 19.03
C LEU A 216 13.74 -9.22 19.94
N GLU A 217 13.56 -8.99 21.26
CA GLU A 217 14.66 -8.95 22.20
C GLU A 217 15.46 -10.25 22.15
N ARG A 218 14.76 -11.40 22.17
CA ARG A 218 15.40 -12.72 22.10
C ARG A 218 16.15 -12.92 20.77
N ALA A 219 15.56 -12.54 19.64
CA ALA A 219 16.22 -12.62 18.34
C ALA A 219 17.50 -11.76 18.30
N LEU A 220 17.45 -10.55 18.86
CA LEU A 220 18.61 -9.64 18.90
C LEU A 220 19.68 -10.08 19.89
N GLU A 221 19.34 -10.72 20.99
CA GLU A 221 20.32 -11.35 21.88
C GLU A 221 21.14 -12.43 21.16
N LEU A 222 20.50 -13.25 20.35
CA LEU A 222 21.13 -14.35 19.63
C LEU A 222 21.89 -13.88 18.38
N TYR A 223 21.28 -13.02 17.58
CA TYR A 223 21.74 -12.69 16.24
C TYR A 223 22.08 -11.22 16.02
N GLY A 224 21.91 -10.35 17.03
CA GLY A 224 22.07 -8.90 16.91
C GLY A 224 23.35 -8.44 16.23
N LYS A 225 24.46 -9.18 16.38
CA LYS A 225 25.73 -8.89 15.71
C LYS A 225 25.64 -8.98 14.18
N HIS A 226 24.72 -9.82 13.65
CA HIS A 226 24.51 -10.02 12.21
C HIS A 226 23.27 -9.32 11.68
N VAL A 227 22.37 -8.85 12.57
CA VAL A 227 21.15 -8.16 12.14
C VAL A 227 21.50 -6.76 11.64
N ALA A 228 21.23 -6.53 10.37
CA ALA A 228 21.39 -5.24 9.69
C ALA A 228 20.25 -4.27 10.05
N ALA A 229 19.01 -4.77 9.98
CA ALA A 229 17.83 -3.97 10.21
C ALA A 229 16.66 -4.81 10.77
N PHE A 230 15.75 -4.12 11.42
CA PHE A 230 14.40 -4.57 11.72
C PHE A 230 13.42 -3.73 10.91
N LEU A 231 12.64 -4.40 10.06
CA LEU A 231 11.64 -3.81 9.18
C LEU A 231 10.25 -4.07 9.74
N VAL A 232 9.46 -3.01 9.93
CA VAL A 232 8.13 -3.10 10.54
C VAL A 232 7.16 -2.07 9.97
N GLU A 233 5.90 -2.46 9.80
CA GLU A 233 4.79 -1.51 9.61
C GLU A 233 4.41 -0.98 11.00
N PRO A 234 4.28 0.35 11.22
CA PRO A 234 3.82 0.89 12.52
C PRO A 234 2.44 0.41 12.93
N ILE A 235 1.55 0.19 11.96
CA ILE A 235 0.27 -0.52 12.05
C ILE A 235 0.23 -1.47 10.86
N GLN A 236 -0.01 -2.75 11.08
CA GLN A 236 -0.12 -3.69 9.97
C GLN A 236 -1.41 -3.46 9.18
N GLY A 237 -1.27 -3.07 7.91
CA GLY A 237 -2.39 -2.71 7.05
C GLY A 237 -3.12 -3.93 6.50
N GLU A 238 -2.43 -4.76 5.73
CA GLU A 238 -3.01 -5.92 5.05
C GLU A 238 -3.47 -7.01 6.03
N ALA A 239 -2.79 -7.18 7.17
CA ALA A 239 -3.20 -8.09 8.23
C ALA A 239 -4.53 -7.70 8.91
N GLY A 240 -5.16 -6.60 8.48
CA GLY A 240 -6.48 -6.18 8.97
C GLY A 240 -6.43 -5.05 10.00
N ILE A 241 -5.57 -4.07 9.76
CA ILE A 241 -5.39 -2.89 10.61
C ILE A 241 -5.06 -3.29 12.05
N VAL A 242 -3.98 -4.05 12.21
CA VAL A 242 -3.52 -4.49 13.54
C VAL A 242 -2.71 -3.36 14.17
N VAL A 243 -3.28 -2.75 15.19
CA VAL A 243 -2.62 -1.69 15.98
C VAL A 243 -1.82 -2.35 17.10
N PRO A 244 -0.51 -2.07 17.22
CA PRO A 244 0.29 -2.69 18.27
C PRO A 244 -0.06 -2.11 19.64
N PRO A 245 0.34 -2.80 20.75
CA PRO A 245 0.22 -2.26 22.11
C PRO A 245 0.94 -0.91 22.24
N GLU A 246 0.45 -0.06 23.13
CA GLU A 246 1.04 1.25 23.41
C GLU A 246 2.53 1.10 23.82
N GLY A 247 3.39 1.95 23.26
CA GLY A 247 4.83 1.94 23.54
C GLY A 247 5.61 0.82 22.85
N TYR A 248 4.99 -0.01 22.04
CA TYR A 248 5.68 -1.09 21.31
C TYR A 248 6.81 -0.53 20.42
N LEU A 249 6.51 0.45 19.57
CA LEU A 249 7.52 1.02 18.67
C LEU A 249 8.64 1.75 19.43
N THR A 250 8.35 2.35 20.59
CA THR A 250 9.38 2.94 21.46
C THR A 250 10.34 1.86 21.98
N GLN A 251 9.81 0.70 22.41
CA GLN A 251 10.64 -0.42 22.85
C GLN A 251 11.45 -1.00 21.68
N VAL A 252 10.83 -1.15 20.50
CA VAL A 252 11.54 -1.55 19.27
C VAL A 252 12.70 -0.61 18.96
N ARG A 253 12.48 0.71 18.98
CA ARG A 253 13.54 1.71 18.76
C ARG A 253 14.70 1.54 19.75
N ASN A 254 14.38 1.35 21.03
CA ASN A 254 15.38 1.18 22.07
C ASN A 254 16.23 -0.10 21.86
N LEU A 255 15.60 -1.21 21.53
CA LEU A 255 16.28 -2.47 21.21
C LEU A 255 17.18 -2.34 19.97
N CYS A 256 16.68 -1.74 18.90
CA CYS A 256 17.45 -1.50 17.69
C CYS A 256 18.70 -0.63 18.00
N THR A 257 18.54 0.43 18.79
CA THR A 257 19.66 1.28 19.22
C THR A 257 20.67 0.50 20.05
N LYS A 258 20.21 -0.28 21.04
CA LYS A 258 21.06 -1.10 21.93
C LYS A 258 21.94 -2.09 21.14
N HIS A 259 21.42 -2.66 20.07
CA HIS A 259 22.09 -3.69 19.28
C HIS A 259 22.74 -3.15 18.00
N ASN A 260 22.75 -1.82 17.80
CA ASN A 260 23.23 -1.18 16.56
C ASN A 260 22.58 -1.80 15.32
N VAL A 261 21.25 -1.81 15.28
CA VAL A 261 20.38 -2.33 14.21
C VAL A 261 19.58 -1.18 13.64
N LEU A 262 19.51 -1.04 12.33
CA LEU A 262 18.67 -0.02 11.70
C LEU A 262 17.20 -0.34 11.94
N LEU A 263 16.43 0.64 12.40
CA LEU A 263 14.97 0.56 12.41
C LEU A 263 14.44 1.12 11.10
N ILE A 264 13.76 0.28 10.32
CA ILE A 264 13.07 0.65 9.09
C ILE A 264 11.57 0.63 9.35
N CYS A 265 10.91 1.80 9.28
CA CYS A 265 9.47 1.87 9.32
C CYS A 265 8.88 1.92 7.91
N ASP A 266 8.05 0.94 7.59
CA ASP A 266 7.26 0.93 6.38
C ASP A 266 5.99 1.78 6.59
N GLU A 267 6.08 3.04 6.18
CA GLU A 267 5.00 4.03 6.26
C GLU A 267 4.23 4.16 4.93
N ILE A 268 4.38 3.19 4.03
CA ILE A 268 3.75 3.23 2.70
C ILE A 268 2.23 3.31 2.82
N GLN A 269 1.63 2.59 3.78
CA GLN A 269 0.18 2.64 4.01
C GLN A 269 -0.20 3.53 5.19
N THR A 270 0.60 3.56 6.24
CA THR A 270 0.30 4.22 7.53
C THR A 270 0.65 5.69 7.54
N GLY A 271 1.60 6.11 6.72
CA GLY A 271 2.07 7.50 6.64
C GLY A 271 1.14 8.44 5.87
N LEU A 272 1.66 9.62 5.62
CA LEU A 272 1.02 10.65 4.80
C LEU A 272 -0.38 10.99 5.29
N CYS A 273 -0.47 11.30 6.58
CA CYS A 273 -1.67 11.74 7.32
C CYS A 273 -2.71 10.64 7.60
N ARG A 274 -2.57 9.43 7.05
CA ARG A 274 -3.58 8.38 7.17
C ARG A 274 -4.00 8.08 8.61
N THR A 275 -3.04 8.05 9.54
CA THR A 275 -3.28 7.67 10.94
C THR A 275 -3.46 8.88 11.88
N GLY A 276 -3.62 10.09 11.36
CA GLY A 276 -3.79 11.31 12.16
C GLY A 276 -2.48 12.07 12.46
N LYS A 277 -1.36 11.56 11.97
CA LYS A 277 -0.04 12.23 11.96
C LYS A 277 0.55 12.15 10.57
N MET A 278 1.53 13.00 10.25
CA MET A 278 2.23 12.94 8.97
C MET A 278 2.90 11.57 8.77
N LEU A 279 3.51 11.01 9.82
CA LEU A 279 4.00 9.65 9.91
C LEU A 279 3.38 8.94 11.11
N CYS A 280 3.05 7.68 10.98
CA CYS A 280 2.45 6.89 12.07
C CYS A 280 3.42 6.73 13.26
N CYS A 281 4.71 6.55 13.02
CA CYS A 281 5.73 6.45 14.06
C CYS A 281 5.82 7.69 14.97
N GLN A 282 5.28 8.84 14.55
CA GLN A 282 5.20 10.05 15.37
C GLN A 282 4.22 9.92 16.55
N HIS A 283 3.32 8.94 16.54
CA HIS A 283 2.47 8.67 17.70
C HIS A 283 3.26 8.15 18.90
N ASP A 284 4.37 7.46 18.66
CA ASP A 284 5.30 6.95 19.68
C ASP A 284 6.50 7.88 19.91
N ASN A 285 6.52 9.06 19.27
CA ASN A 285 7.62 10.03 19.33
C ASN A 285 8.99 9.44 19.00
N ILE A 286 9.04 8.46 18.08
CA ILE A 286 10.27 7.86 17.61
C ILE A 286 10.67 8.40 16.24
N ARG A 287 11.97 8.35 15.97
CA ARG A 287 12.55 8.58 14.64
C ARG A 287 13.24 7.30 14.18
N PRO A 288 12.70 6.61 13.17
CA PRO A 288 13.38 5.48 12.52
C PRO A 288 14.67 5.92 11.82
N ASP A 289 15.59 4.98 11.59
CA ASP A 289 16.79 5.24 10.79
C ASP A 289 16.46 5.36 9.31
N VAL A 290 15.43 4.63 8.87
CA VAL A 290 14.92 4.64 7.49
C VAL A 290 13.40 4.66 7.51
N ILE A 291 12.80 5.52 6.69
CA ILE A 291 11.36 5.47 6.41
C ILE A 291 11.10 5.19 4.93
N LEU A 292 10.03 4.44 4.69
CA LEU A 292 9.55 4.11 3.35
C LEU A 292 8.22 4.81 3.12
N LEU A 293 8.12 5.53 2.01
CA LEU A 293 6.92 6.22 1.58
C LEU A 293 6.48 5.72 0.21
N GLY A 294 5.18 5.70 -0.04
CA GLY A 294 4.59 5.28 -1.31
C GLY A 294 3.11 5.64 -1.35
N LYS A 295 2.30 4.84 -2.04
CA LYS A 295 0.84 5.04 -2.11
C LYS A 295 0.43 6.51 -2.25
N ALA A 296 -0.01 7.17 -1.19
CA ALA A 296 -0.47 8.56 -1.21
C ALA A 296 0.60 9.60 -1.62
N LEU A 297 1.89 9.22 -1.65
CA LEU A 297 2.95 10.07 -2.23
C LEU A 297 2.69 10.34 -3.71
N SER A 298 1.98 9.42 -4.38
CA SER A 298 1.56 9.54 -5.78
C SER A 298 0.43 10.55 -6.03
N GLY A 299 -0.23 11.03 -4.97
CA GLY A 299 -1.46 11.79 -5.09
C GLY A 299 -2.61 11.05 -5.80
N GLY A 300 -2.50 9.73 -5.92
CA GLY A 300 -3.47 8.87 -6.63
C GLY A 300 -3.40 8.95 -8.16
N VAL A 301 -2.38 9.61 -8.74
CA VAL A 301 -2.33 9.84 -10.20
C VAL A 301 -1.08 9.29 -10.88
N TYR A 302 0.05 9.14 -10.17
CA TYR A 302 1.29 8.63 -10.78
C TYR A 302 2.14 7.89 -9.75
N PRO A 303 2.57 6.64 -9.99
CA PRO A 303 3.30 5.85 -9.01
C PRO A 303 4.62 6.51 -8.58
N VAL A 304 4.77 6.77 -7.29
CA VAL A 304 5.98 7.30 -6.67
C VAL A 304 6.19 6.65 -5.31
N SER A 305 7.41 6.27 -5.01
CA SER A 305 7.85 5.86 -3.68
C SER A 305 9.20 6.47 -3.35
N ALA A 306 9.55 6.45 -2.08
CA ALA A 306 10.80 7.02 -1.60
C ALA A 306 11.34 6.26 -0.39
N VAL A 307 12.66 6.17 -0.32
CA VAL A 307 13.42 5.75 0.86
C VAL A 307 14.13 6.98 1.41
N LEU A 308 13.89 7.34 2.67
CA LEU A 308 14.57 8.43 3.35
C LEU A 308 15.45 7.88 4.46
N ALA A 309 16.67 8.39 4.55
CA ALA A 309 17.64 8.09 5.60
C ALA A 309 18.65 9.23 5.73
N ASP A 310 19.42 9.25 6.82
CA ASP A 310 20.56 10.16 6.94
C ASP A 310 21.71 9.71 6.04
N ARG A 311 22.62 10.62 5.73
CA ARG A 311 23.73 10.39 4.79
C ARG A 311 24.62 9.23 5.20
N GLU A 312 24.83 9.04 6.51
CA GLU A 312 25.65 7.94 7.02
C GLU A 312 25.14 6.58 6.55
N VAL A 313 23.82 6.42 6.48
CA VAL A 313 23.16 5.20 5.98
C VAL A 313 23.04 5.26 4.46
N MET A 314 22.43 6.33 3.92
CA MET A 314 22.08 6.42 2.49
C MET A 314 23.30 6.33 1.58
N HIS A 315 24.43 6.94 1.95
CA HIS A 315 25.63 6.99 1.12
C HIS A 315 26.46 5.69 1.14
N CYS A 316 25.99 4.63 1.80
CA CYS A 316 26.53 3.30 1.56
C CYS A 316 26.23 2.82 0.13
N ILE A 317 25.13 3.26 -0.49
CA ILE A 317 24.89 3.04 -1.92
C ILE A 317 25.65 4.09 -2.73
N ARG A 318 26.56 3.62 -3.57
CA ARG A 318 27.42 4.45 -4.42
C ARG A 318 26.92 4.54 -5.85
N PRO A 319 27.38 5.50 -6.66
CA PRO A 319 27.04 5.58 -8.07
C PRO A 319 27.25 4.26 -8.82
N GLY A 320 26.22 3.82 -9.55
CA GLY A 320 26.24 2.59 -10.33
C GLY A 320 25.75 1.33 -9.59
N GLU A 321 25.54 1.36 -8.28
CA GLU A 321 25.20 0.17 -7.49
C GLU A 321 23.71 -0.07 -7.34
N HIS A 322 22.89 0.96 -7.50
CA HIS A 322 21.43 0.88 -7.43
C HIS A 322 20.78 1.99 -8.25
N GLY A 323 19.59 1.72 -8.79
CA GLY A 323 18.88 2.72 -9.58
C GLY A 323 17.56 2.20 -10.15
N SER A 324 16.89 3.11 -10.86
CA SER A 324 15.64 2.86 -11.57
C SER A 324 15.58 3.83 -12.77
N THR A 325 15.07 3.36 -13.90
CA THR A 325 14.86 4.22 -15.06
C THR A 325 13.86 5.34 -14.76
N TYR A 326 12.80 5.05 -14.02
CA TYR A 326 11.73 5.99 -13.70
C TYR A 326 11.83 6.61 -12.31
N GLY A 327 12.58 6.03 -11.39
CA GLY A 327 12.73 6.57 -10.03
C GLY A 327 13.33 7.99 -10.06
N GLY A 328 12.60 8.97 -9.50
CA GLY A 328 13.00 10.38 -9.53
C GLY A 328 12.75 11.10 -10.84
N ASN A 329 11.85 10.59 -11.69
CA ASN A 329 11.47 11.28 -12.92
C ASN A 329 10.76 12.62 -12.62
N PRO A 330 10.87 13.61 -13.54
CA PRO A 330 10.32 14.94 -13.31
C PRO A 330 8.82 14.96 -13.04
N LEU A 331 8.06 14.12 -13.75
CA LEU A 331 6.61 14.05 -13.61
C LEU A 331 6.20 13.54 -12.21
N GLY A 332 6.77 12.41 -11.79
CA GLY A 332 6.51 11.83 -10.48
C GLY A 332 6.96 12.75 -9.34
N CYS A 333 8.11 13.41 -9.46
CA CYS A 333 8.60 14.36 -8.47
C CYS A 333 7.69 15.60 -8.33
N ALA A 334 7.22 16.17 -9.45
CA ALA A 334 6.30 17.31 -9.42
C ALA A 334 4.97 16.95 -8.75
N VAL A 335 4.41 15.80 -9.12
CA VAL A 335 3.18 15.27 -8.54
C VAL A 335 3.34 15.02 -7.04
N ALA A 336 4.44 14.37 -6.62
CA ALA A 336 4.69 14.06 -5.21
C ALA A 336 4.83 15.34 -4.35
N MET A 337 5.54 16.36 -4.81
CA MET A 337 5.61 17.66 -4.11
C MET A 337 4.22 18.26 -3.90
N THR A 338 3.39 18.28 -4.96
CA THR A 338 2.04 18.82 -4.84
C THR A 338 1.16 17.96 -3.92
N ALA A 339 1.30 16.63 -4.00
CA ALA A 339 0.59 15.71 -3.11
C ALA A 339 0.94 15.95 -1.63
N LEU A 340 2.22 16.14 -1.30
CA LEU A 340 2.68 16.48 0.05
C LEU A 340 2.14 17.83 0.53
N ARG A 341 2.18 18.86 -0.33
CA ARG A 341 1.66 20.19 0.00
C ARG A 341 0.16 20.15 0.29
N VAL A 342 -0.62 19.40 -0.49
CA VAL A 342 -2.07 19.22 -0.23
C VAL A 342 -2.31 18.64 1.16
N LEU A 343 -1.55 17.62 1.59
CA LEU A 343 -1.68 17.04 2.92
C LEU A 343 -1.50 18.09 4.03
N VAL A 344 -0.51 18.97 3.86
CA VAL A 344 -0.17 20.02 4.85
C VAL A 344 -1.17 21.17 4.79
N ASP A 345 -1.41 21.73 3.61
CA ASP A 345 -2.25 22.92 3.40
C ASP A 345 -3.69 22.69 3.83
N GLU A 346 -4.22 21.48 3.57
CA GLU A 346 -5.59 21.10 3.91
C GLU A 346 -5.71 20.42 5.29
N LYS A 347 -4.60 20.39 6.06
CA LYS A 347 -4.55 19.84 7.44
C LYS A 347 -5.12 18.44 7.54
N LEU A 348 -4.76 17.57 6.58
CA LEU A 348 -5.39 16.25 6.45
C LEU A 348 -5.06 15.31 7.62
N ALA A 349 -3.97 15.53 8.36
CA ALA A 349 -3.68 14.80 9.58
C ALA A 349 -4.72 15.05 10.68
N ASP A 350 -5.01 16.32 10.97
CA ASP A 350 -5.99 16.72 12.01
C ASP A 350 -7.39 16.22 11.63
N ARG A 351 -7.74 16.31 10.34
CA ARG A 351 -9.00 15.77 9.82
C ARG A 351 -9.10 14.26 10.01
N ALA A 352 -8.05 13.52 9.67
CA ALA A 352 -8.01 12.08 9.80
C ALA A 352 -8.19 11.64 11.25
N GLU A 353 -7.56 12.33 12.20
CA GLU A 353 -7.72 12.05 13.63
C GLU A 353 -9.17 12.28 14.09
N ALA A 354 -9.71 13.47 13.81
CA ALA A 354 -11.07 13.84 14.24
C ALA A 354 -12.16 12.96 13.61
N LEU A 355 -12.09 12.74 12.29
CA LEU A 355 -13.09 11.95 11.58
C LEU A 355 -12.95 10.45 11.87
N GLY A 356 -11.73 9.96 12.10
CA GLY A 356 -11.49 8.58 12.46
C GLY A 356 -12.12 8.22 13.81
N GLU A 357 -12.03 9.09 14.81
CA GLU A 357 -12.69 8.88 16.10
C GLU A 357 -14.21 8.90 15.96
N LYS A 358 -14.78 9.86 15.18
CA LYS A 358 -16.22 9.89 14.89
C LYS A 358 -16.69 8.60 14.23
N PHE A 359 -15.93 8.08 13.26
CA PHE A 359 -16.24 6.79 12.61
C PHE A 359 -16.27 5.65 13.63
N ARG A 360 -15.18 5.47 14.39
CA ARG A 360 -15.09 4.36 15.37
C ARG A 360 -16.15 4.45 16.44
N SER A 361 -16.39 5.63 17.00
CA SER A 361 -17.44 5.87 17.99
C SER A 361 -18.83 5.61 17.42
N GLY A 362 -19.09 6.05 16.17
CA GLY A 362 -20.35 5.78 15.47
C GLY A 362 -20.62 4.30 15.29
N ILE A 363 -19.63 3.53 14.83
CA ILE A 363 -19.80 2.08 14.67
C ILE A 363 -19.97 1.35 16.01
N ARG A 364 -19.22 1.74 17.05
CA ARG A 364 -19.39 1.14 18.40
C ARG A 364 -20.78 1.43 18.98
N ALA A 365 -21.34 2.60 18.73
CA ALA A 365 -22.67 3.00 19.20
C ALA A 365 -23.80 2.15 18.60
N VAL A 366 -23.60 1.53 17.42
CA VAL A 366 -24.56 0.59 16.81
C VAL A 366 -24.80 -0.61 17.70
N ASN A 367 -23.82 -1.03 18.49
CA ASN A 367 -23.91 -2.15 19.44
C ASN A 367 -24.45 -3.44 18.81
N SER A 368 -24.06 -3.74 17.56
CA SER A 368 -24.52 -4.93 16.85
C SER A 368 -23.77 -6.19 17.34
N PRO A 369 -24.45 -7.31 17.57
CA PRO A 369 -23.79 -8.57 17.92
C PRO A 369 -22.90 -9.11 16.79
N LEU A 370 -23.09 -8.67 15.56
CA LEU A 370 -22.26 -9.01 14.40
C LEU A 370 -20.91 -8.29 14.40
N VAL A 371 -20.72 -7.24 15.22
CA VAL A 371 -19.46 -6.52 15.34
C VAL A 371 -18.65 -7.06 16.50
N LYS A 372 -17.60 -7.80 16.19
CA LYS A 372 -16.69 -8.37 17.21
C LYS A 372 -15.73 -7.32 17.75
N GLU A 373 -15.20 -6.46 16.88
CA GLU A 373 -14.19 -5.47 17.22
C GLU A 373 -14.23 -4.28 16.25
N VAL A 374 -13.97 -3.08 16.78
CA VAL A 374 -13.71 -1.87 15.99
C VAL A 374 -12.38 -1.29 16.43
N ARG A 375 -11.40 -1.28 15.53
CA ARG A 375 -10.03 -0.81 15.80
C ARG A 375 -9.50 0.11 14.70
N GLY A 376 -8.41 0.81 14.97
CA GLY A 376 -7.77 1.69 14.01
C GLY A 376 -7.19 2.95 14.65
N LYS A 377 -6.58 3.79 13.80
CA LYS A 377 -6.01 5.08 14.17
C LYS A 377 -6.19 6.07 13.03
N GLY A 378 -6.60 7.31 13.34
CA GLY A 378 -7.03 8.24 12.30
C GLY A 378 -8.13 7.65 11.41
N LEU A 379 -8.01 7.82 10.11
CA LEU A 379 -8.91 7.21 9.11
C LEU A 379 -8.37 5.88 8.54
N LEU A 380 -7.60 5.13 9.31
CA LEU A 380 -7.23 3.76 9.02
C LEU A 380 -7.95 2.85 10.01
N ASN A 381 -9.08 2.27 9.62
CA ASN A 381 -9.98 1.56 10.52
C ASN A 381 -10.32 0.16 10.00
N ALA A 382 -10.62 -0.75 10.92
CA ALA A 382 -11.19 -2.05 10.66
C ALA A 382 -12.41 -2.31 11.54
N VAL A 383 -13.38 -3.02 10.96
CA VAL A 383 -14.51 -3.62 11.66
C VAL A 383 -14.41 -5.13 11.46
N VAL A 384 -14.28 -5.86 12.54
CA VAL A 384 -14.22 -7.32 12.52
C VAL A 384 -15.64 -7.86 12.68
N ILE A 385 -16.09 -8.65 11.73
CA ILE A 385 -17.42 -9.28 11.75
C ILE A 385 -17.35 -10.62 12.47
N ASP A 386 -18.26 -10.86 13.39
CA ASP A 386 -18.46 -12.16 14.02
C ASP A 386 -19.47 -12.97 13.21
N GLU A 387 -18.97 -13.68 12.21
CA GLU A 387 -19.81 -14.48 11.31
C GLU A 387 -20.58 -15.59 12.05
N GLN A 388 -20.07 -16.04 13.23
CA GLN A 388 -20.74 -17.04 14.07
C GLN A 388 -21.99 -16.48 14.76
N LYS A 389 -22.12 -15.17 14.87
CA LYS A 389 -23.30 -14.50 15.40
C LYS A 389 -24.38 -14.23 14.37
N SER A 390 -24.08 -14.43 13.09
CA SER A 390 -25.09 -14.34 12.03
C SER A 390 -26.03 -15.54 12.10
N LEU A 391 -27.32 -15.28 12.14
CA LEU A 391 -28.37 -16.32 12.18
C LEU A 391 -28.46 -17.10 10.85
N LYS A 392 -28.06 -16.47 9.74
CA LYS A 392 -28.04 -17.08 8.41
C LYS A 392 -26.62 -17.46 7.95
N GLY A 393 -25.60 -17.39 8.83
CA GLY A 393 -24.20 -17.67 8.49
C GLY A 393 -23.65 -16.69 7.43
N ARG A 394 -24.02 -15.42 7.52
CA ARG A 394 -23.57 -14.38 6.59
C ARG A 394 -22.09 -14.06 6.81
N THR A 395 -21.40 -13.81 5.69
CA THR A 395 -19.96 -13.51 5.67
C THR A 395 -19.69 -12.01 5.54
N ALA A 396 -18.46 -11.60 5.87
CA ALA A 396 -18.01 -10.22 5.63
C ALA A 396 -18.05 -9.86 4.14
N TRP A 397 -17.86 -10.82 3.23
CA TRP A 397 -18.02 -10.61 1.80
C TRP A 397 -19.47 -10.21 1.45
N GLN A 398 -20.45 -10.99 1.92
CA GLN A 398 -21.86 -10.70 1.72
C GLN A 398 -22.26 -9.34 2.33
N PHE A 399 -21.69 -9.00 3.49
CA PHE A 399 -21.89 -7.68 4.08
C PHE A 399 -21.35 -6.56 3.17
N CYS A 400 -20.17 -6.74 2.56
CA CYS A 400 -19.61 -5.76 1.62
C CYS A 400 -20.44 -5.66 0.33
N LEU A 401 -21.05 -6.74 -0.17
CA LEU A 401 -22.02 -6.70 -1.28
C LEU A 401 -23.26 -5.89 -0.90
N LEU A 402 -23.77 -6.06 0.33
CA LEU A 402 -24.90 -5.29 0.82
C LEU A 402 -24.55 -3.80 0.98
N LEU A 403 -23.38 -3.47 1.50
CA LEU A 403 -22.86 -2.10 1.54
C LEU A 403 -22.81 -1.47 0.14
N LYS A 404 -22.24 -2.20 -0.83
CA LYS A 404 -22.18 -1.77 -2.24
C LYS A 404 -23.57 -1.46 -2.78
N SER A 405 -24.57 -2.32 -2.53
CA SER A 405 -25.94 -2.11 -3.01
C SER A 405 -26.60 -0.84 -2.45
N ARG A 406 -26.02 -0.29 -1.37
CA ARG A 406 -26.46 0.96 -0.69
C ARG A 406 -25.50 2.12 -0.89
N GLY A 407 -24.60 2.02 -1.87
CA GLY A 407 -23.72 3.11 -2.27
C GLY A 407 -22.48 3.32 -1.36
N VAL A 408 -22.03 2.31 -0.61
CA VAL A 408 -20.82 2.35 0.20
C VAL A 408 -19.88 1.21 -0.22
N LEU A 409 -18.62 1.54 -0.52
CA LEU A 409 -17.64 0.56 -0.97
C LEU A 409 -16.59 0.30 0.12
N ALA A 410 -16.51 -0.94 0.56
CA ALA A 410 -15.48 -1.46 1.44
C ALA A 410 -15.16 -2.89 1.02
N LYS A 411 -14.02 -3.43 1.46
CA LYS A 411 -13.61 -4.78 1.08
C LYS A 411 -13.08 -5.55 2.29
N PRO A 412 -13.45 -6.84 2.45
CA PRO A 412 -12.88 -7.67 3.49
C PRO A 412 -11.44 -8.06 3.19
N THR A 413 -10.70 -8.34 4.24
CA THR A 413 -9.39 -8.99 4.24
C THR A 413 -9.38 -10.08 5.32
N HIS A 414 -8.57 -11.13 5.16
CA HIS A 414 -8.51 -12.24 6.13
C HIS A 414 -9.89 -12.70 6.61
N VAL A 415 -10.74 -13.11 5.66
CA VAL A 415 -12.08 -13.66 5.86
C VAL A 415 -13.10 -12.63 6.39
N ASN A 416 -12.96 -12.15 7.63
CA ASN A 416 -14.01 -11.42 8.35
C ASN A 416 -13.64 -10.00 8.80
N ILE A 417 -12.51 -9.45 8.35
CA ILE A 417 -12.06 -8.10 8.71
C ILE A 417 -12.36 -7.16 7.55
N ILE A 418 -13.18 -6.14 7.78
CA ILE A 418 -13.50 -5.13 6.77
C ILE A 418 -12.71 -3.87 7.05
N ARG A 419 -11.95 -3.41 6.04
CA ARG A 419 -11.17 -2.17 6.15
C ARG A 419 -12.00 -0.97 5.71
N PHE A 420 -11.97 0.09 6.53
CA PHE A 420 -12.58 1.38 6.26
C PHE A 420 -11.51 2.47 6.34
N ALA A 421 -11.06 2.90 5.19
CA ALA A 421 -10.01 3.90 5.02
C ALA A 421 -10.36 4.88 3.88
N PRO A 422 -11.41 5.71 4.05
CA PRO A 422 -11.84 6.64 3.01
C PRO A 422 -10.75 7.67 2.68
N PRO A 423 -10.82 8.38 1.55
CA PRO A 423 -9.99 9.55 1.30
C PRO A 423 -10.08 10.55 2.46
N LEU A 424 -8.95 11.15 2.85
CA LEU A 424 -8.88 12.02 4.04
C LEU A 424 -9.68 13.32 3.89
N ILE A 425 -9.99 13.68 2.65
CA ILE A 425 -10.80 14.85 2.29
C ILE A 425 -12.31 14.58 2.39
N ILE A 426 -12.72 13.34 2.76
CA ILE A 426 -14.14 13.00 2.93
C ILE A 426 -14.83 14.03 3.84
N SER A 427 -16.03 14.46 3.46
CA SER A 427 -16.83 15.32 4.33
C SER A 427 -17.32 14.54 5.56
N GLU A 428 -17.54 15.24 6.67
CA GLU A 428 -18.16 14.61 7.84
C GLU A 428 -19.56 14.07 7.52
N GLU A 429 -20.32 14.76 6.66
CA GLU A 429 -21.63 14.34 6.19
C GLU A 429 -21.56 13.00 5.44
N ASP A 430 -20.67 12.85 4.44
CA ASP A 430 -20.48 11.61 3.71
C ASP A 430 -19.98 10.49 4.60
N LEU A 431 -19.07 10.79 5.54
CA LEU A 431 -18.57 9.80 6.51
C LEU A 431 -19.71 9.28 7.38
N MET A 432 -20.53 10.18 7.94
CA MET A 432 -21.65 9.78 8.80
C MET A 432 -22.79 9.12 8.01
N LYS A 433 -22.99 9.50 6.75
CA LYS A 433 -23.85 8.75 5.83
C LYS A 433 -23.34 7.30 5.66
N GLY A 434 -22.03 7.13 5.49
CA GLY A 434 -21.41 5.81 5.44
C GLY A 434 -21.63 5.01 6.72
N VAL A 435 -21.45 5.63 7.91
CA VAL A 435 -21.71 4.99 9.21
C VAL A 435 -23.18 4.53 9.31
N LYS A 436 -24.13 5.37 8.89
CA LYS A 436 -25.56 5.03 8.88
C LYS A 436 -25.86 3.85 7.96
N VAL A 437 -25.26 3.81 6.77
CA VAL A 437 -25.42 2.67 5.85
C VAL A 437 -24.85 1.39 6.44
N ILE A 438 -23.69 1.47 7.13
CA ILE A 438 -23.10 0.34 7.85
C ILE A 438 -24.07 -0.17 8.93
N GLU A 439 -24.65 0.72 9.74
CA GLU A 439 -25.65 0.39 10.75
C GLU A 439 -26.87 -0.33 10.13
N GLU A 440 -27.45 0.23 9.08
CA GLU A 440 -28.58 -0.35 8.36
C GLU A 440 -28.24 -1.74 7.80
N CYS A 441 -27.06 -1.91 7.21
CA CYS A 441 -26.59 -3.20 6.70
C CYS A 441 -26.39 -4.23 7.81
N LEU A 442 -25.83 -3.84 8.97
CA LEU A 442 -25.67 -4.72 10.13
C LEU A 442 -27.01 -5.22 10.67
N ARG A 443 -28.04 -4.36 10.70
CA ARG A 443 -29.38 -4.72 11.10
C ARG A 443 -30.08 -5.66 10.11
N ASP A 444 -29.90 -5.39 8.80
CA ASP A 444 -30.68 -6.04 7.76
C ASP A 444 -30.02 -7.32 7.22
N LEU A 445 -28.72 -7.56 7.49
CA LEU A 445 -27.93 -8.65 6.92
C LEU A 445 -28.58 -10.03 7.10
N ASP A 446 -29.08 -10.31 8.29
CA ASP A 446 -29.78 -11.58 8.61
C ASP A 446 -31.27 -11.57 8.26
N LEU A 447 -31.85 -10.42 7.97
CA LEU A 447 -33.26 -10.31 7.57
C LEU A 447 -33.49 -10.66 6.10
N LEU A 448 -32.50 -10.35 5.25
CA LEU A 448 -32.60 -10.60 3.81
C LEU A 448 -32.46 -12.08 3.49
N ASP A 449 -33.28 -12.59 2.57
CA ASP A 449 -33.14 -13.95 2.06
C ASP A 449 -32.01 -14.04 1.04
N GLU A 450 -31.84 -13.04 0.19
CA GLU A 450 -30.75 -12.94 -0.79
C GLU A 450 -30.00 -11.62 -0.62
N ILE A 451 -28.69 -11.66 -0.83
CA ILE A 451 -27.85 -10.46 -0.81
C ILE A 451 -27.74 -9.91 -2.23
N PRO A 452 -28.04 -8.62 -2.44
CA PRO A 452 -27.95 -8.01 -3.78
C PRO A 452 -26.53 -8.12 -4.37
N GLY A 453 -26.43 -8.65 -5.60
CA GLY A 453 -25.16 -8.79 -6.31
C GLY A 453 -24.35 -10.05 -5.96
N GLU A 454 -24.88 -10.94 -5.14
CA GLU A 454 -24.29 -12.25 -4.91
C GLU A 454 -24.52 -13.16 -6.12
N VAL A 455 -23.46 -13.74 -6.69
CA VAL A 455 -23.55 -14.70 -7.80
C VAL A 455 -23.55 -16.14 -7.28
N GLU A 456 -24.30 -17.05 -7.97
CA GLU A 456 -24.42 -18.45 -7.54
C GLU A 456 -23.08 -19.19 -7.39
N SER A 457 -22.08 -18.85 -8.21
CA SER A 457 -20.74 -19.42 -8.10
C SER A 457 -20.00 -19.06 -6.80
N GLU A 458 -20.39 -17.95 -6.14
CA GLU A 458 -19.81 -17.52 -4.86
C GLU A 458 -20.47 -18.23 -3.68
N ARG A 459 -21.69 -18.78 -3.86
CA ARG A 459 -22.38 -19.58 -2.83
C ARG A 459 -21.68 -20.91 -2.56
N GLY A 460 -20.93 -21.45 -3.56
CA GLY A 460 -20.18 -22.71 -3.46
C GLY A 460 -18.76 -22.61 -2.88
N HIS A 461 -18.19 -21.42 -2.71
CA HIS A 461 -16.84 -21.25 -2.14
C HIS A 461 -16.76 -21.46 -0.63
N ARG A 462 -17.88 -21.76 0.04
CA ARG A 462 -17.93 -22.05 1.49
C ARG A 462 -17.24 -23.36 1.88
N GLU A 463 -17.05 -24.30 0.95
CA GLU A 463 -16.52 -25.63 1.27
C GLU A 463 -15.00 -25.75 1.17
N ASN A 464 -14.31 -24.82 0.51
CA ASN A 464 -12.87 -24.94 0.24
C ASN A 464 -11.95 -24.08 1.13
N VAL A 465 -12.49 -23.29 2.07
CA VAL A 465 -11.67 -22.46 2.99
C VAL A 465 -11.64 -23.06 4.42
N ALA A 466 -12.33 -24.17 4.63
CA ALA A 466 -12.42 -24.87 5.95
C ALA A 466 -11.62 -26.18 6.02
N ASN A 467 -10.69 -26.45 5.06
CA ASN A 467 -9.79 -27.61 5.12
C ASN A 467 -8.32 -27.17 5.05
#